data_db47519840e80899ea5003a3519efd49
#
_entry.id   db47519840e80899ea5003a3519efd49
#
_cell.length_a   1.000
_cell.length_b   1.000
_cell.length_c   1.000
_cell.angle_alpha   90.00
_cell.angle_beta   90.00
_cell.angle_gamma   90.00
#
_symmetry.space_group_name_H-M   'P 1'
#
loop_
_entity.id
_entity.type
_entity.pdbx_description
1 polymer ?
#
loop_
_entity_poly.entity_id
_entity_poly.type
_entity_poly.pdbx_seq_one_letter_code
_entity_poly.pdbx_strand_id
1 'polypeptide(L)'
;KRQQSVGDSRLSNFRVLRKTAPDAEGWYLRVPGPSSIENVTALTQVSLNSEIETISALNEAARKRGIIHQIIIMIELGDLREGILPGSLIQFYKAVFQLPNIGVLGIGANLGCLSGVPPSVDQLMQLLLYRELLELKFQKRLPLISAGSSVVLPLSLIHI
;
A
#
# COMPACT_ATOMS: atom_id res chain seq x y z
N LYS A 1 -4.94 -3.04 24.36
CA LYS A 1 -5.96 -3.45 23.35
C LYS A 1 -5.20 -3.74 22.07
N ARG A 2 -5.32 -4.95 21.51
CA ARG A 2 -4.81 -5.26 20.17
C ARG A 2 -5.65 -4.43 19.19
N GLN A 3 -5.03 -3.54 18.44
CA GLN A 3 -5.68 -2.81 17.36
C GLN A 3 -6.06 -3.86 16.31
N GLN A 4 -7.35 -3.95 15.98
CA GLN A 4 -7.80 -4.86 14.94
C GLN A 4 -7.76 -4.13 13.60
N SER A 5 -6.96 -4.64 12.66
CA SER A 5 -6.91 -4.17 11.29
C SER A 5 -7.76 -5.07 10.39
N VAL A 6 -8.56 -4.47 9.53
CA VAL A 6 -9.42 -5.17 8.57
C VAL A 6 -9.11 -4.70 7.17
N GLY A 7 -8.69 -5.63 6.32
CA GLY A 7 -8.42 -5.39 4.90
C GLY A 7 -9.59 -5.83 4.02
N ASP A 8 -10.01 -4.97 3.08
CA ASP A 8 -11.04 -5.29 2.09
C ASP A 8 -10.85 -4.44 0.82
N SER A 9 -11.36 -4.90 -0.31
CA SER A 9 -11.36 -4.18 -1.59
C SER A 9 -12.65 -3.43 -1.88
N ARG A 10 -13.66 -3.49 -0.99
CA ARG A 10 -14.99 -2.92 -1.17
C ARG A 10 -15.32 -1.87 -0.10
N LEU A 11 -15.56 -0.64 -0.52
CA LEU A 11 -15.94 0.45 0.38
C LEU A 11 -17.28 0.21 1.10
N SER A 12 -18.20 -0.58 0.50
CA SER A 12 -19.43 -0.99 1.17
C SER A 12 -19.18 -1.73 2.49
N ASN A 13 -18.17 -2.59 2.53
CA ASN A 13 -17.79 -3.35 3.71
C ASN A 13 -17.22 -2.43 4.82
N PHE A 14 -16.45 -1.41 4.44
CA PHE A 14 -15.98 -0.41 5.40
C PHE A 14 -17.10 0.45 5.99
N ARG A 15 -18.17 0.72 5.21
CA ARG A 15 -19.38 1.38 5.76
C ARG A 15 -20.04 0.54 6.84
N VAL A 16 -20.09 -0.77 6.68
CA VAL A 16 -20.56 -1.69 7.72
C VAL A 16 -19.59 -1.70 8.90
N LEU A 17 -18.29 -1.83 8.62
CA LEU A 17 -17.24 -1.84 9.66
C LEU A 17 -17.34 -0.58 10.56
N ARG A 18 -17.52 0.60 9.97
CA ARG A 18 -17.64 1.86 10.75
C ARG A 18 -18.86 1.87 11.67
N LYS A 19 -19.91 1.11 11.37
CA LYS A 19 -21.11 0.97 12.23
C LYS A 19 -20.93 -0.08 13.33
N THR A 20 -20.24 -1.17 13.04
CA THR A 20 -20.13 -2.34 13.94
C THR A 20 -18.85 -2.32 14.78
N ALA A 21 -17.75 -1.78 14.25
CA ALA A 21 -16.45 -1.70 14.90
C ALA A 21 -15.74 -0.39 14.48
N PRO A 22 -16.21 0.78 14.97
CA PRO A 22 -15.71 2.10 14.53
C PRO A 22 -14.21 2.29 14.79
N ASP A 23 -13.67 1.67 15.83
CA ASP A 23 -12.26 1.76 16.22
C ASP A 23 -11.33 0.84 15.42
N ALA A 24 -11.87 -0.09 14.62
CA ALA A 24 -11.06 -0.99 13.80
C ALA A 24 -10.36 -0.21 12.68
N GLU A 25 -9.09 -0.52 12.44
CA GLU A 25 -8.33 0.10 11.37
C GLU A 25 -8.71 -0.52 10.02
N GLY A 26 -9.17 0.31 9.07
CA GLY A 26 -9.57 -0.12 7.73
C GLY A 26 -8.43 0.01 6.72
N TRP A 27 -8.16 -1.06 5.98
CA TRP A 27 -7.14 -1.12 4.94
C TRP A 27 -7.78 -1.40 3.59
N TYR A 28 -7.80 -0.42 2.70
CA TYR A 28 -8.35 -0.56 1.36
C TYR A 28 -7.35 -1.23 0.43
N LEU A 29 -7.60 -2.51 0.15
CA LEU A 29 -6.66 -3.40 -0.56
C LEU A 29 -6.77 -3.29 -2.10
N ARG A 30 -6.82 -2.07 -2.60
CA ARG A 30 -6.71 -1.76 -4.04
C ARG A 30 -6.38 -0.28 -4.26
N VAL A 31 -5.95 0.06 -5.48
CA VAL A 31 -5.78 1.46 -5.89
C VAL A 31 -7.15 2.13 -5.97
N PRO A 32 -7.36 3.28 -5.28
CA PRO A 32 -8.61 4.02 -5.35
C PRO A 32 -8.88 4.59 -6.74
N GLY A 33 -10.07 4.37 -7.26
CA GLY A 33 -10.50 5.10 -8.45
C GLY A 33 -10.88 6.55 -8.13
N PRO A 34 -10.88 7.48 -9.11
CA PRO A 34 -11.12 8.91 -8.89
C PRO A 34 -12.40 9.22 -8.12
N SER A 35 -13.47 8.50 -8.38
CA SER A 35 -14.78 8.68 -7.71
C SER A 35 -14.82 8.14 -6.27
N SER A 36 -13.82 7.40 -5.84
CA SER A 36 -13.77 6.77 -4.52
C SER A 36 -12.85 7.46 -3.51
N ILE A 37 -12.06 8.43 -3.91
CA ILE A 37 -11.05 9.11 -3.10
C ILE A 37 -11.61 9.63 -1.76
N GLU A 38 -12.70 10.40 -1.81
CA GLU A 38 -13.32 10.96 -0.61
C GLU A 38 -13.84 9.86 0.34
N ASN A 39 -14.39 8.78 -0.21
CA ASN A 39 -14.86 7.65 0.60
C ASN A 39 -13.70 6.84 1.20
N VAL A 40 -12.60 6.68 0.46
CA VAL A 40 -11.40 5.99 0.97
C VAL A 40 -10.84 6.74 2.17
N THR A 41 -10.60 8.04 2.06
CA THR A 41 -10.10 8.85 3.17
C THR A 41 -11.08 8.96 4.34
N ALA A 42 -12.39 8.81 4.08
CA ALA A 42 -13.43 8.83 5.11
C ALA A 42 -13.56 7.52 5.89
N LEU A 43 -13.35 6.40 5.23
CA LEU A 43 -13.71 5.07 5.75
C LEU A 43 -12.52 4.21 6.12
N THR A 44 -11.32 4.54 5.60
CA THR A 44 -10.12 3.73 5.78
C THR A 44 -8.93 4.56 6.24
N GLN A 45 -7.98 3.92 6.89
CA GLN A 45 -6.75 4.54 7.34
C GLN A 45 -5.60 4.33 6.37
N VAL A 46 -5.63 3.20 5.64
CA VAL A 46 -4.57 2.79 4.72
C VAL A 46 -5.16 2.42 3.36
N SER A 47 -4.45 2.71 2.27
CA SER A 47 -4.79 2.21 0.92
C SER A 47 -3.55 1.79 0.13
N LEU A 48 -3.73 0.85 -0.82
CA LEU A 48 -2.69 0.49 -1.78
C LEU A 48 -2.67 1.50 -2.92
N ASN A 49 -1.49 1.87 -3.40
CA ASN A 49 -1.34 2.89 -4.44
C ASN A 49 -0.17 2.62 -5.37
N SER A 50 -0.30 3.02 -6.64
CA SER A 50 0.75 2.93 -7.67
C SER A 50 0.75 4.12 -8.63
N GLU A 51 -0.11 5.13 -8.41
CA GLU A 51 -0.31 6.27 -9.31
C GLU A 51 -0.18 7.58 -8.57
N ILE A 52 0.66 8.49 -9.07
CA ILE A 52 0.93 9.77 -8.39
C ILE A 52 -0.30 10.68 -8.38
N GLU A 53 -1.12 10.64 -9.43
CA GLU A 53 -2.37 11.40 -9.54
C GLU A 53 -3.36 10.97 -8.47
N THR A 54 -3.52 9.67 -8.27
CA THR A 54 -4.37 9.10 -7.21
C THR A 54 -3.88 9.50 -5.81
N ILE A 55 -2.56 9.41 -5.56
CA ILE A 55 -1.96 9.80 -4.28
C ILE A 55 -2.12 11.30 -4.04
N SER A 56 -1.96 12.13 -5.08
CA SER A 56 -2.18 13.58 -4.99
C SER A 56 -3.63 13.92 -4.65
N ALA A 57 -4.59 13.21 -5.24
CA ALA A 57 -6.00 13.36 -4.92
C ALA A 57 -6.32 12.91 -3.47
N LEU A 58 -5.72 11.82 -3.00
CA LEU A 58 -5.80 11.39 -1.60
C LEU A 58 -5.22 12.44 -0.64
N ASN A 59 -4.08 13.06 -1.00
CA ASN A 59 -3.49 14.15 -0.22
C ASN A 59 -4.47 15.32 -0.03
N GLU A 60 -5.13 15.75 -1.10
CA GLU A 60 -6.11 16.83 -1.04
C GLU A 60 -7.35 16.44 -0.21
N ALA A 61 -7.86 15.24 -0.36
CA ALA A 61 -8.98 14.75 0.44
C ALA A 61 -8.61 14.62 1.92
N ALA A 62 -7.41 14.13 2.23
CA ALA A 62 -6.89 14.05 3.59
C ALA A 62 -6.69 15.44 4.20
N ARG A 63 -6.15 16.40 3.43
CA ARG A 63 -6.01 17.81 3.85
C ARG A 63 -7.35 18.42 4.26
N LYS A 64 -8.39 18.26 3.45
CA LYS A 64 -9.75 18.76 3.75
C LYS A 64 -10.31 18.17 5.05
N ARG A 65 -9.90 16.96 5.41
CA ARG A 65 -10.34 16.25 6.62
C ARG A 65 -9.43 16.48 7.84
N GLY A 66 -8.31 17.17 7.65
CA GLY A 66 -7.31 17.38 8.70
C GLY A 66 -6.63 16.10 9.19
N ILE A 67 -6.45 15.11 8.29
CA ILE A 67 -5.84 13.82 8.61
C ILE A 67 -4.59 13.57 7.76
N ILE A 68 -3.78 12.60 8.19
CA ILE A 68 -2.74 11.98 7.37
C ILE A 68 -3.28 10.62 6.93
N HIS A 69 -3.45 10.42 5.62
CA HIS A 69 -3.84 9.13 5.07
C HIS A 69 -2.59 8.28 4.80
N GLN A 70 -2.59 7.05 5.30
CA GLN A 70 -1.46 6.13 5.12
C GLN A 70 -1.57 5.39 3.80
N ILE A 71 -0.44 5.18 3.13
CA ILE A 71 -0.41 4.41 1.88
C ILE A 71 0.69 3.35 1.90
N ILE A 72 0.44 2.27 1.15
CA ILE A 72 1.46 1.31 0.73
C ILE A 72 1.66 1.52 -0.77
N ILE A 73 2.89 1.74 -1.19
CA ILE A 73 3.21 1.90 -2.62
C ILE A 73 3.52 0.52 -3.20
N MET A 74 2.74 0.15 -4.22
CA MET A 74 2.88 -1.14 -4.91
C MET A 74 3.95 -1.04 -6.00
N ILE A 75 4.81 -2.06 -6.06
CA ILE A 75 5.89 -2.20 -7.05
C ILE A 75 5.56 -3.38 -7.95
N GLU A 76 5.72 -3.21 -9.26
CA GLU A 76 5.55 -4.28 -10.24
C GLU A 76 6.77 -5.20 -10.26
N LEU A 77 6.57 -6.46 -9.89
CA LEU A 77 7.61 -7.48 -9.83
C LEU A 77 7.26 -8.75 -10.63
N GLY A 78 6.42 -8.61 -11.67
CA GLY A 78 6.12 -9.68 -12.61
C GLY A 78 4.70 -10.26 -12.52
N ASP A 79 3.81 -9.73 -11.67
CA ASP A 79 2.40 -10.15 -11.66
C ASP A 79 1.55 -9.44 -12.72
N LEU A 80 2.08 -8.39 -13.36
CA LEU A 80 1.44 -7.59 -14.40
C LEU A 80 0.09 -7.02 -13.95
N ARG A 81 0.05 -6.60 -12.72
CA ARG A 81 -1.08 -5.97 -12.06
C ARG A 81 -0.78 -4.49 -11.75
N GLU A 82 -1.35 -3.93 -10.68
CA GLU A 82 -0.96 -2.58 -10.26
C GLU A 82 0.43 -2.56 -9.62
N GLY A 83 1.25 -1.58 -10.00
CA GLY A 83 2.58 -1.38 -9.43
C GLY A 83 3.39 -0.38 -10.25
N ILE A 84 4.26 0.37 -9.58
CA ILE A 84 5.24 1.21 -10.24
C ILE A 84 6.42 0.36 -10.71
N LEU A 85 6.99 0.71 -11.86
CA LEU A 85 8.17 0.02 -12.37
C LEU A 85 9.39 0.32 -11.51
N PRO A 86 10.27 -0.67 -11.25
CA PRO A 86 11.47 -0.49 -10.44
C PRO A 86 12.36 0.67 -10.86
N GLY A 87 12.48 0.94 -12.16
CA GLY A 87 13.26 2.07 -12.68
C GLY A 87 12.74 3.46 -12.31
N SER A 88 11.48 3.57 -11.90
CA SER A 88 10.83 4.83 -11.50
C SER A 88 10.80 5.06 -9.99
N LEU A 89 11.22 4.08 -9.18
CA LEU A 89 11.07 4.07 -7.72
C LEU A 89 11.54 5.36 -7.04
N ILE A 90 12.77 5.78 -7.30
CA ILE A 90 13.38 6.95 -6.62
C ILE A 90 12.62 8.23 -6.93
N GLN A 91 12.27 8.45 -8.20
CA GLN A 91 11.54 9.66 -8.62
C GLN A 91 10.12 9.66 -8.05
N PHE A 92 9.44 8.51 -8.08
CA PHE A 92 8.10 8.37 -7.55
C PHE A 92 8.05 8.65 -6.04
N TYR A 93 8.92 8.01 -5.25
CA TYR A 93 8.97 8.24 -3.80
C TYR A 93 9.37 9.67 -3.46
N LYS A 94 10.28 10.29 -4.24
CA LYS A 94 10.63 11.70 -4.06
C LYS A 94 9.41 12.61 -4.21
N ALA A 95 8.56 12.36 -5.20
CA ALA A 95 7.32 13.12 -5.41
C ALA A 95 6.32 12.88 -4.27
N VAL A 96 6.10 11.63 -3.88
CA VAL A 96 5.15 11.28 -2.81
C VAL A 96 5.56 11.86 -1.47
N PHE A 97 6.84 11.86 -1.13
CA PHE A 97 7.34 12.43 0.13
C PHE A 97 7.21 13.96 0.24
N GLN A 98 6.83 14.65 -0.84
CA GLN A 98 6.48 16.09 -0.80
C GLN A 98 5.01 16.32 -0.42
N LEU A 99 4.19 15.27 -0.32
CA LEU A 99 2.76 15.38 -0.03
C LEU A 99 2.52 15.37 1.50
N PRO A 100 2.15 16.50 2.12
CA PRO A 100 2.18 16.64 3.58
C PRO A 100 1.09 15.86 4.31
N ASN A 101 0.00 15.48 3.62
CA ASN A 101 -1.10 14.74 4.23
C ASN A 101 -1.11 13.25 3.85
N ILE A 102 0.02 12.77 3.31
CA ILE A 102 0.25 11.36 2.99
C ILE A 102 1.38 10.81 3.86
N GLY A 103 1.11 9.70 4.53
CA GLY A 103 2.12 8.90 5.21
C GLY A 103 2.42 7.63 4.40
N VAL A 104 3.69 7.39 4.07
CA VAL A 104 4.07 6.13 3.41
C VAL A 104 4.38 5.09 4.49
N LEU A 105 3.47 4.13 4.65
CA LEU A 105 3.58 3.07 5.64
C LEU A 105 4.58 1.97 5.19
N GLY A 106 4.70 1.75 3.88
CA GLY A 106 5.57 0.71 3.38
C GLY A 106 5.52 0.56 1.87
N ILE A 107 6.09 -0.55 1.43
CA ILE A 107 6.09 -0.99 0.05
C ILE A 107 5.38 -2.33 -0.09
N GLY A 108 4.90 -2.64 -1.29
CA GLY A 108 4.27 -3.92 -1.56
C GLY A 108 4.46 -4.38 -3.00
N ALA A 109 4.15 -5.64 -3.25
CA ALA A 109 4.06 -6.21 -4.58
C ALA A 109 2.95 -7.24 -4.64
N ASN A 110 2.25 -7.31 -5.77
CA ASN A 110 1.39 -8.45 -6.08
C ASN A 110 2.26 -9.59 -6.61
N LEU A 111 2.11 -10.78 -6.06
CA LEU A 111 2.88 -11.95 -6.46
C LEU A 111 1.96 -13.17 -6.53
N GLY A 112 1.99 -13.86 -7.67
CA GLY A 112 1.23 -15.09 -7.90
C GLY A 112 -0.30 -14.91 -7.92
N CYS A 113 -0.78 -13.74 -8.32
CA CYS A 113 -2.21 -13.42 -8.34
C CYS A 113 -2.77 -13.44 -9.76
N LEU A 114 -2.41 -12.48 -10.61
CA LEU A 114 -2.95 -12.31 -11.95
C LEU A 114 -2.20 -13.14 -13.00
N SER A 115 -0.87 -13.13 -12.94
CA SER A 115 -0.02 -13.85 -13.89
C SER A 115 -0.13 -15.37 -13.79
N GLY A 116 -0.59 -15.89 -12.62
CA GLY A 116 -0.60 -17.32 -12.34
C GLY A 116 0.81 -17.92 -12.14
N VAL A 117 1.85 -17.11 -12.21
CA VAL A 117 3.23 -17.54 -11.99
C VAL A 117 3.49 -17.65 -10.50
N PRO A 118 3.99 -18.79 -9.99
CA PRO A 118 4.35 -18.90 -8.58
C PRO A 118 5.38 -17.83 -8.17
N PRO A 119 5.23 -17.22 -6.99
CA PRO A 119 6.21 -16.27 -6.50
C PRO A 119 7.57 -16.93 -6.26
N SER A 120 8.63 -16.17 -6.44
CA SER A 120 10.01 -16.62 -6.22
C SER A 120 10.66 -15.93 -5.03
N VAL A 121 11.69 -16.56 -4.48
CA VAL A 121 12.54 -15.97 -3.44
C VAL A 121 13.19 -14.68 -3.96
N ASP A 122 13.60 -14.66 -5.21
CA ASP A 122 14.25 -13.49 -5.82
C ASP A 122 13.33 -12.25 -5.83
N GLN A 123 12.03 -12.43 -6.10
CA GLN A 123 11.06 -11.33 -6.05
C GLN A 123 10.92 -10.77 -4.61
N LEU A 124 10.91 -11.64 -3.60
CA LEU A 124 10.88 -11.22 -2.20
C LEU A 124 12.16 -10.49 -1.80
N MET A 125 13.31 -10.99 -2.23
CA MET A 125 14.62 -10.35 -2.00
C MET A 125 14.71 -8.98 -2.69
N GLN A 126 14.22 -8.86 -3.92
CA GLN A 126 14.14 -7.58 -4.62
C GLN A 126 13.29 -6.57 -3.85
N LEU A 127 12.13 -6.99 -3.33
CA LEU A 127 11.26 -6.11 -2.54
C LEU A 127 11.96 -5.62 -1.27
N LEU A 128 12.68 -6.51 -0.58
CA LEU A 128 13.49 -6.15 0.59
C LEU A 128 14.59 -5.15 0.24
N LEU A 129 15.34 -5.39 -0.84
CA LEU A 129 16.40 -4.50 -1.30
C LEU A 129 15.85 -3.11 -1.70
N TYR A 130 14.70 -3.05 -2.34
CA TYR A 130 14.05 -1.78 -2.67
C TYR A 130 13.64 -1.00 -1.42
N ARG A 131 13.12 -1.68 -0.39
CA ARG A 131 12.83 -1.04 0.89
C ARG A 131 14.10 -0.41 1.48
N GLU A 132 15.18 -1.19 1.59
CA GLU A 132 16.45 -0.73 2.14
C GLU A 132 17.04 0.45 1.34
N LEU A 133 16.99 0.36 0.01
CA LEU A 133 17.42 1.43 -0.87
C LEU A 133 16.65 2.73 -0.61
N LEU A 134 15.31 2.63 -0.48
CA LEU A 134 14.44 3.79 -0.25
C LEU A 134 14.67 4.37 1.16
N GLU A 135 14.76 3.54 2.18
CA GLU A 135 15.04 3.95 3.54
C GLU A 135 16.39 4.68 3.65
N LEU A 136 17.42 4.12 3.02
CA LEU A 136 18.75 4.74 2.97
C LEU A 136 18.75 6.06 2.19
N LYS A 137 18.11 6.10 1.03
CA LYS A 137 18.07 7.27 0.15
C LYS A 137 17.33 8.45 0.76
N PHE A 138 16.20 8.19 1.42
CA PHE A 138 15.30 9.25 1.90
C PHE A 138 15.40 9.46 3.42
N GLN A 139 16.17 8.65 4.14
CA GLN A 139 16.27 8.67 5.61
C GLN A 139 14.89 8.59 6.28
N LYS A 140 13.99 7.78 5.70
CA LYS A 140 12.64 7.54 6.18
C LYS A 140 12.40 6.04 6.33
N ARG A 141 11.81 5.63 7.44
CA ARG A 141 11.48 4.23 7.67
C ARG A 141 10.22 3.83 6.90
N LEU A 142 10.26 2.63 6.33
CA LEU A 142 9.14 1.95 5.69
C LEU A 142 8.86 0.64 6.45
N PRO A 143 8.14 0.73 7.57
CA PRO A 143 8.05 -0.38 8.53
C PRO A 143 7.30 -1.61 7.99
N LEU A 144 6.56 -1.46 6.88
CA LEU A 144 5.74 -2.52 6.34
C LEU A 144 6.21 -2.99 4.97
N ILE A 145 6.20 -4.31 4.78
CA ILE A 145 6.28 -4.96 3.48
C ILE A 145 5.00 -5.77 3.27
N SER A 146 4.30 -5.51 2.17
CA SER A 146 3.15 -6.28 1.73
C SER A 146 3.54 -7.11 0.51
N ALA A 147 3.60 -8.43 0.65
CA ALA A 147 4.08 -9.32 -0.41
C ALA A 147 3.07 -10.41 -0.73
N GLY A 148 2.45 -10.28 -1.89
CA GLY A 148 1.66 -11.33 -2.54
C GLY A 148 0.45 -11.83 -1.76
N SER A 149 0.19 -13.10 -1.95
CA SER A 149 -0.94 -13.83 -1.37
C SER A 149 -0.44 -14.96 -0.45
N SER A 150 -1.35 -15.81 0.03
CA SER A 150 -1.01 -16.97 0.89
C SER A 150 0.00 -17.94 0.26
N VAL A 151 0.15 -17.98 -1.06
CA VAL A 151 1.19 -18.79 -1.75
C VAL A 151 2.61 -18.33 -1.46
N VAL A 152 2.80 -17.12 -0.96
CA VAL A 152 4.11 -16.58 -0.55
C VAL A 152 4.51 -17.05 0.85
N LEU A 153 3.57 -17.48 1.69
CA LEU A 153 3.84 -17.84 3.09
C LEU A 153 4.97 -18.87 3.26
N PRO A 154 5.04 -19.96 2.48
CA PRO A 154 6.13 -20.91 2.61
C PRO A 154 7.51 -20.31 2.33
N LEU A 155 7.58 -19.33 1.42
CA LEU A 155 8.82 -18.64 1.07
C LEU A 155 9.23 -17.63 2.15
N SER A 156 8.27 -16.95 2.77
CA SER A 156 8.54 -15.97 3.82
C SER A 156 9.02 -16.62 5.12
N LEU A 157 8.56 -17.82 5.43
CA LEU A 157 8.99 -18.58 6.61
C LEU A 157 10.43 -19.07 6.53
N ILE A 158 11.03 -19.12 5.33
CA ILE A 158 12.42 -19.53 5.13
C ILE A 158 13.40 -18.38 5.42
N HIS A 159 12.92 -17.13 5.42
CA HIS A 159 13.77 -15.93 5.43
C HIS A 159 13.46 -14.93 6.58
N ILE A 160 12.60 -15.31 7.51
CA ILE A 160 12.32 -14.50 8.70
C ILE A 160 13.15 -14.99 9.89
#